data_91e1169e57cc4077ddee7d0690f9dce6
#
_entry.id   91e1169e57cc4077ddee7d0690f9dce6
#
_cell.length_a   1.000
_cell.length_b   1.000
_cell.length_c   1.000
_cell.angle_alpha   90.00
_cell.angle_beta   90.00
_cell.angle_gamma   90.00
#
_symmetry.space_group_name_H-M   'P 1'
#
loop_
_entity.id
_entity.type
_entity.pdbx_description
1 polymer ?
#
loop_
_entity_poly.entity_id
_entity_poly.type
_entity_poly.pdbx_seq_one_letter_code
_entity_poly.pdbx_strand_id
1 'polypeptide(L)'
;TDQTRFVEGAEQYIVDCLNWCGITPDESPQKPGAFGPYRQSERKATYKQYAEQLITDGYAYYAFDTPEELTAKRNEEPNFLYGQKNRMTMRNSLTLTPFEVNELLANQTPYVVRIKIPESEQVSFLDMIRGMVSFDTSLVDDKVLLKADGMPTYHLAVVADDKAMEISHAFRGEEWLPSAPIHILLWKYLGWEDSMPKWAHLPLILKPDGNGKLSKRDGDRLGFPVYAMNWTDPKTGDVTKGFKELGFMPEAFINLLAMLGWN
;
A
#
# COMPACT_ATOMS: atom_id res chain seq x y z
N THR A 1 -5.81 7.51 -3.35
CA THR A 1 -4.73 8.52 -3.24
C THR A 1 -4.84 9.24 -1.91
N ASP A 2 -3.75 9.29 -1.18
CA ASP A 2 -3.69 10.00 0.09
C ASP A 2 -3.82 11.52 -0.18
N GLN A 3 -4.89 12.13 0.29
CA GLN A 3 -5.16 13.56 0.07
C GLN A 3 -4.05 14.46 0.65
N THR A 4 -3.38 14.01 1.72
CA THR A 4 -2.28 14.76 2.33
C THR A 4 -0.99 14.72 1.51
N ARG A 5 -0.86 13.77 0.59
CA ARG A 5 0.29 13.58 -0.31
C ARG A 5 -0.05 13.86 -1.77
N PHE A 6 -1.19 14.50 -2.01
CA PHE A 6 -1.56 14.90 -3.37
C PHE A 6 -0.52 15.87 -3.94
N VAL A 7 -0.08 15.59 -5.17
CA VAL A 7 0.84 16.46 -5.93
C VAL A 7 0.16 16.84 -7.23
N GLU A 8 -0.05 18.12 -7.43
CA GLU A 8 -0.67 18.64 -8.64
C GLU A 8 0.16 18.26 -9.89
N GLY A 9 -0.52 17.86 -10.97
CA GLY A 9 0.12 17.43 -12.21
C GLY A 9 0.71 16.03 -12.22
N ALA A 10 0.83 15.35 -11.06
CA ALA A 10 1.46 14.01 -11.01
C ALA A 10 0.69 12.95 -11.82
N GLU A 11 -0.64 12.99 -11.83
CA GLU A 11 -1.47 12.05 -12.61
C GLU A 11 -1.20 12.24 -14.11
N GLN A 12 -1.21 13.49 -14.61
CA GLN A 12 -0.90 13.78 -16.01
C GLN A 12 0.52 13.38 -16.39
N TYR A 13 1.48 13.65 -15.50
CA TYR A 13 2.87 13.27 -15.71
C TYR A 13 3.04 11.76 -15.89
N ILE A 14 2.35 10.93 -15.11
CA ILE A 14 2.37 9.47 -15.26
C ILE A 14 1.86 9.08 -16.66
N VAL A 15 0.76 9.66 -17.09
CA VAL A 15 0.18 9.38 -18.42
C VAL A 15 1.15 9.78 -19.53
N ASP A 16 1.78 10.94 -19.42
CA ASP A 16 2.73 11.44 -20.42
C ASP A 16 3.97 10.54 -20.49
N CYS A 17 4.48 10.05 -19.35
CA CYS A 17 5.57 9.07 -19.31
C CYS A 17 5.20 7.75 -19.99
N LEU A 18 4.00 7.23 -19.71
CA LEU A 18 3.51 6.01 -20.35
C LEU A 18 3.36 6.19 -21.86
N ASN A 19 2.78 7.31 -22.29
CA ASN A 19 2.65 7.65 -23.73
C ASN A 19 4.00 7.76 -24.41
N TRP A 20 5.00 8.39 -23.78
CA TRP A 20 6.36 8.45 -24.30
C TRP A 20 6.97 7.05 -24.46
N CYS A 21 6.69 6.15 -23.53
CA CYS A 21 7.14 4.75 -23.60
C CYS A 21 6.34 3.90 -24.60
N GLY A 22 5.28 4.43 -25.23
CA GLY A 22 4.39 3.65 -26.09
C GLY A 22 3.51 2.67 -25.31
N ILE A 23 3.37 2.85 -24.01
CA ILE A 23 2.55 1.99 -23.12
C ILE A 23 1.20 2.67 -22.93
N THR A 24 0.15 2.07 -23.47
CA THR A 24 -1.22 2.58 -23.31
C THR A 24 -2.01 1.65 -22.41
N PRO A 25 -2.51 2.11 -21.25
CA PRO A 25 -3.43 1.33 -20.43
C PRO A 25 -4.74 1.03 -21.17
N ASP A 26 -5.28 -0.17 -20.97
CA ASP A 26 -6.60 -0.53 -21.53
C ASP A 26 -7.70 0.29 -20.86
N GLU A 27 -7.59 0.50 -19.55
CA GLU A 27 -8.48 1.35 -18.76
C GLU A 27 -7.68 2.29 -17.85
N SER A 28 -8.19 3.49 -17.66
CA SER A 28 -7.58 4.52 -16.80
C SER A 28 -8.60 5.61 -16.45
N PRO A 29 -8.27 6.57 -15.56
CA PRO A 29 -9.11 7.74 -15.32
C PRO A 29 -9.43 8.56 -16.59
N GLN A 30 -8.52 8.52 -17.60
CA GLN A 30 -8.68 9.23 -18.87
C GLN A 30 -9.34 8.35 -19.96
N LYS A 31 -9.33 7.04 -19.78
CA LYS A 31 -9.96 6.07 -20.66
C LYS A 31 -10.79 5.10 -19.82
N PRO A 32 -11.95 5.56 -19.29
CA PRO A 32 -12.76 4.73 -18.40
C PRO A 32 -13.35 3.52 -19.14
N GLY A 33 -13.43 2.41 -18.44
CA GLY A 33 -14.01 1.15 -18.87
C GLY A 33 -14.91 0.55 -17.80
N ALA A 34 -15.02 -0.79 -17.78
CA ALA A 34 -15.95 -1.50 -16.91
C ALA A 34 -15.55 -1.48 -15.42
N PHE A 35 -14.28 -1.30 -15.12
CA PHE A 35 -13.74 -1.45 -13.76
C PHE A 35 -13.55 -0.13 -12.99
N GLY A 36 -14.11 0.97 -13.49
CA GLY A 36 -14.09 2.26 -12.78
C GLY A 36 -14.92 2.27 -11.49
N PRO A 37 -14.78 3.34 -10.69
CA PRO A 37 -13.84 4.46 -10.82
C PRO A 37 -12.40 4.08 -10.45
N TYR A 38 -11.39 4.77 -11.01
CA TYR A 38 -9.97 4.41 -10.84
C TYR A 38 -9.24 5.20 -9.75
N ARG A 39 -9.87 6.22 -9.18
CA ARG A 39 -9.32 6.98 -8.07
C ARG A 39 -9.84 6.47 -6.74
N GLN A 40 -8.96 6.19 -5.80
CA GLN A 40 -9.34 5.69 -4.47
C GLN A 40 -10.27 6.67 -3.72
N SER A 41 -10.12 7.97 -3.92
CA SER A 41 -11.02 8.99 -3.36
C SER A 41 -12.49 8.82 -3.79
N GLU A 42 -12.73 8.21 -4.95
CA GLU A 42 -14.05 7.94 -5.51
C GLU A 42 -14.66 6.63 -4.99
N ARG A 43 -13.86 5.77 -4.33
CA ARG A 43 -14.25 4.46 -3.78
C ARG A 43 -14.40 4.44 -2.26
N LYS A 44 -14.38 5.59 -1.58
CA LYS A 44 -14.35 5.69 -0.10
C LYS A 44 -15.44 4.86 0.59
N ALA A 45 -16.67 4.88 0.07
CA ALA A 45 -17.79 4.13 0.64
C ALA A 45 -17.57 2.62 0.60
N THR A 46 -16.97 2.10 -0.47
CA THR A 46 -16.66 0.67 -0.64
C THR A 46 -15.65 0.18 0.39
N TYR A 47 -14.59 0.96 0.64
CA TYR A 47 -13.59 0.58 1.66
C TYR A 47 -14.18 0.53 3.07
N LYS A 48 -15.08 1.48 3.38
CA LYS A 48 -15.78 1.48 4.67
C LYS A 48 -16.64 0.23 4.83
N GLN A 49 -17.39 -0.16 3.79
CA GLN A 49 -18.22 -1.36 3.78
C GLN A 49 -17.39 -2.62 4.06
N TYR A 50 -16.24 -2.78 3.41
CA TYR A 50 -15.36 -3.94 3.65
C TYR A 50 -14.73 -3.92 5.04
N ALA A 51 -14.37 -2.75 5.56
CA ALA A 51 -13.87 -2.64 6.94
C ALA A 51 -14.94 -3.04 7.96
N GLU A 52 -16.20 -2.62 7.76
CA GLU A 52 -17.35 -2.98 8.61
C GLU A 52 -17.66 -4.48 8.51
N GLN A 53 -17.60 -5.07 7.32
CA GLN A 53 -17.72 -6.53 7.14
C GLN A 53 -16.66 -7.27 7.94
N LEU A 54 -15.38 -6.90 7.80
CA LEU A 54 -14.29 -7.54 8.54
C LEU A 54 -14.47 -7.45 10.07
N ILE A 55 -15.03 -6.34 10.57
CA ILE A 55 -15.35 -6.20 12.01
C ILE A 55 -16.49 -7.16 12.40
N THR A 56 -17.55 -7.21 11.61
CA THR A 56 -18.70 -8.08 11.84
C THR A 56 -18.30 -9.54 11.85
N ASP A 57 -17.40 -9.93 10.96
CA ASP A 57 -16.89 -11.30 10.84
C ASP A 57 -15.79 -11.63 11.85
N GLY A 58 -15.38 -10.66 12.70
CA GLY A 58 -14.40 -10.84 13.77
C GLY A 58 -12.94 -10.82 13.30
N TYR A 59 -12.67 -10.40 12.09
CA TYR A 59 -11.33 -10.30 11.49
C TYR A 59 -10.70 -8.91 11.58
N ALA A 60 -11.46 -7.92 12.04
CA ALA A 60 -10.98 -6.58 12.34
C ALA A 60 -11.65 -6.02 13.58
N TYR A 61 -11.20 -4.89 14.07
CA TYR A 61 -11.73 -4.25 15.26
C TYR A 61 -11.52 -2.73 15.24
N TYR A 62 -12.37 -1.99 15.98
CA TYR A 62 -12.20 -0.56 16.22
C TYR A 62 -11.08 -0.34 17.24
N ALA A 63 -10.18 0.58 16.98
CA ALA A 63 -9.16 1.03 17.92
C ALA A 63 -9.28 2.55 18.13
N PHE A 64 -9.37 2.94 19.41
CA PHE A 64 -9.65 4.31 19.86
C PHE A 64 -8.43 4.98 20.52
N ASP A 65 -7.28 4.33 20.48
CA ASP A 65 -6.02 4.91 20.99
C ASP A 65 -5.64 6.14 20.17
N THR A 66 -5.27 7.22 20.85
CA THR A 66 -4.85 8.45 20.19
C THR A 66 -3.41 8.35 19.67
N PRO A 67 -2.99 9.21 18.73
CA PRO A 67 -1.59 9.28 18.29
C PRO A 67 -0.60 9.53 19.42
N GLU A 68 -1.01 10.33 20.42
CA GLU A 68 -0.22 10.66 21.61
C GLU A 68 -0.03 9.45 22.51
N GLU A 69 -1.10 8.68 22.78
CA GLU A 69 -1.05 7.42 23.55
C GLU A 69 -0.15 6.39 22.86
N LEU A 70 -0.28 6.24 21.53
CA LEU A 70 0.57 5.34 20.76
C LEU A 70 2.04 5.79 20.75
N THR A 71 2.30 7.10 20.76
CA THR A 71 3.66 7.64 20.83
C THR A 71 4.26 7.40 22.20
N ALA A 72 3.50 7.59 23.28
CA ALA A 72 3.92 7.27 24.64
C ALA A 72 4.31 5.80 24.77
N LYS A 73 3.46 4.88 24.25
CA LYS A 73 3.74 3.44 24.22
C LYS A 73 5.04 3.09 23.48
N ARG A 74 5.30 3.70 22.33
CA ARG A 74 6.54 3.49 21.59
C ARG A 74 7.78 4.00 22.32
N ASN A 75 7.63 5.04 23.14
CA ASN A 75 8.73 5.55 23.99
C ASN A 75 8.99 4.66 25.19
N GLU A 76 7.94 4.03 25.76
CA GLU A 76 8.04 3.08 26.87
C GLU A 76 8.59 1.73 26.45
N GLU A 77 8.17 1.23 25.28
CA GLU A 77 8.49 -0.10 24.78
C GLU A 77 9.28 0.01 23.45
N PRO A 78 10.62 -0.13 23.47
CA PRO A 78 11.38 -0.24 22.24
C PRO A 78 10.88 -1.40 21.37
N ASN A 79 10.61 -1.14 20.10
CA ASN A 79 10.01 -2.06 19.14
C ASN A 79 8.52 -2.40 19.41
N PHE A 80 7.77 -1.49 20.03
CA PHE A 80 6.31 -1.63 20.16
C PHE A 80 5.65 -1.89 18.81
N LEU A 81 4.95 -3.03 18.69
CA LEU A 81 4.10 -3.39 17.57
C LEU A 81 2.68 -3.60 18.08
N TYR A 82 1.74 -2.82 17.56
CA TYR A 82 0.33 -3.00 17.93
C TYR A 82 -0.18 -4.33 17.34
N GLY A 83 -0.37 -5.36 18.16
CA GLY A 83 -0.74 -6.68 17.67
C GLY A 83 -1.00 -7.69 18.79
N GLN A 84 -0.80 -8.96 18.51
CA GLN A 84 -1.13 -10.09 19.37
C GLN A 84 -0.70 -9.91 20.84
N LYS A 85 0.50 -9.40 21.07
CA LYS A 85 1.11 -9.31 22.41
C LYS A 85 0.47 -8.23 23.31
N ASN A 86 -0.06 -7.17 22.69
CA ASN A 86 -0.49 -5.99 23.43
C ASN A 86 -1.88 -5.47 23.04
N ARG A 87 -2.54 -5.99 21.99
CA ARG A 87 -3.89 -5.56 21.62
C ARG A 87 -4.88 -5.60 22.79
N MET A 88 -4.72 -6.57 23.70
CA MET A 88 -5.59 -6.73 24.86
C MET A 88 -5.29 -5.76 26.02
N THR A 89 -4.26 -4.92 25.90
CA THR A 89 -3.94 -3.84 26.86
C THR A 89 -4.21 -2.45 26.29
N MET A 90 -4.68 -2.39 25.03
CA MET A 90 -4.94 -1.16 24.30
C MET A 90 -6.44 -0.84 24.29
N ARG A 91 -6.80 0.41 24.01
CA ARG A 91 -8.20 0.88 24.01
C ARG A 91 -8.88 0.56 22.67
N ASN A 92 -9.52 -0.59 22.60
CA ASN A 92 -10.16 -1.06 21.37
C ASN A 92 -11.41 -1.90 21.64
N SER A 93 -12.16 -2.26 20.59
CA SER A 93 -13.42 -3.00 20.72
C SER A 93 -13.26 -4.47 21.15
N LEU A 94 -12.03 -4.99 21.32
CA LEU A 94 -11.79 -6.30 21.92
C LEU A 94 -11.64 -6.22 23.44
N THR A 95 -11.36 -5.02 23.98
CA THR A 95 -11.14 -4.78 25.42
C THR A 95 -12.27 -4.00 26.08
N LEU A 96 -13.00 -3.22 25.31
CA LEU A 96 -14.17 -2.46 25.75
C LEU A 96 -15.45 -3.30 25.66
N THR A 97 -16.42 -3.00 26.49
CA THR A 97 -17.75 -3.61 26.40
C THR A 97 -18.49 -3.10 25.15
N PRO A 98 -19.47 -3.88 24.62
CA PRO A 98 -20.29 -3.42 23.50
C PRO A 98 -21.00 -2.09 23.76
N PHE A 99 -21.38 -1.82 25.02
CA PHE A 99 -22.00 -0.57 25.42
C PHE A 99 -21.02 0.62 25.25
N GLU A 100 -19.80 0.50 25.79
CA GLU A 100 -18.76 1.53 25.67
C GLU A 100 -18.38 1.80 24.20
N VAL A 101 -18.25 0.73 23.39
CA VAL A 101 -17.98 0.89 21.95
C VAL A 101 -19.09 1.68 21.27
N ASN A 102 -20.36 1.32 21.52
CA ASN A 102 -21.50 2.02 20.92
C ASN A 102 -21.58 3.48 21.38
N GLU A 103 -21.28 3.78 22.64
CA GLU A 103 -21.22 5.14 23.15
C GLU A 103 -20.12 5.96 22.45
N LEU A 104 -18.92 5.40 22.30
CA LEU A 104 -17.82 6.05 21.59
C LEU A 104 -18.17 6.34 20.12
N LEU A 105 -18.79 5.38 19.43
CA LEU A 105 -19.22 5.56 18.04
C LEU A 105 -20.35 6.60 17.93
N ALA A 106 -21.33 6.59 18.83
CA ALA A 106 -22.43 7.55 18.86
C ALA A 106 -21.92 8.98 19.13
N ASN A 107 -20.91 9.13 19.98
CA ASN A 107 -20.24 10.40 20.27
C ASN A 107 -19.24 10.82 19.19
N GLN A 108 -19.16 10.09 18.07
CA GLN A 108 -18.22 10.37 16.96
C GLN A 108 -16.76 10.44 17.41
N THR A 109 -16.40 9.68 18.44
CA THR A 109 -15.00 9.57 18.88
C THR A 109 -14.14 9.06 17.72
N PRO A 110 -13.02 9.72 17.40
CA PRO A 110 -12.12 9.27 16.35
C PRO A 110 -11.63 7.84 16.61
N TYR A 111 -11.65 7.02 15.58
CA TYR A 111 -11.17 5.65 15.62
C TYR A 111 -10.45 5.27 14.33
N VAL A 112 -9.69 4.20 14.39
CA VAL A 112 -9.18 3.49 13.20
C VAL A 112 -9.70 2.06 13.23
N VAL A 113 -9.77 1.42 12.07
CA VAL A 113 -10.04 -0.02 11.98
C VAL A 113 -8.71 -0.75 11.78
N ARG A 114 -8.43 -1.75 12.62
CA ARG A 114 -7.24 -2.59 12.51
C ARG A 114 -7.63 -4.01 12.13
N ILE A 115 -6.81 -4.64 11.28
CA ILE A 115 -6.90 -6.08 11.06
C ILE A 115 -6.56 -6.81 12.36
N LYS A 116 -7.25 -7.91 12.63
CA LYS A 116 -6.93 -8.82 13.72
C LYS A 116 -6.09 -9.97 13.17
N ILE A 117 -4.78 -9.87 13.32
CA ILE A 117 -3.86 -10.91 12.89
C ILE A 117 -4.04 -12.17 13.76
N PRO A 118 -4.16 -13.37 13.17
CA PRO A 118 -4.33 -14.62 13.91
C PRO A 118 -3.04 -15.00 14.66
N GLU A 119 -3.19 -15.68 15.78
CA GLU A 119 -2.06 -16.05 16.62
C GLU A 119 -1.40 -17.33 16.10
N SER A 120 -0.06 -17.31 16.01
CA SER A 120 0.78 -18.48 15.73
C SER A 120 0.39 -19.28 14.50
N GLU A 121 0.01 -18.60 13.43
CA GLU A 121 -0.28 -19.21 12.12
C GLU A 121 0.88 -18.95 11.14
N GLN A 122 0.97 -19.81 10.11
CA GLN A 122 1.84 -19.59 8.96
C GLN A 122 1.00 -19.13 7.77
N VAL A 123 1.37 -17.98 7.20
CA VAL A 123 0.78 -17.46 5.96
C VAL A 123 1.76 -17.66 4.83
N SER A 124 1.39 -18.47 3.84
CA SER A 124 2.28 -18.83 2.72
C SER A 124 1.62 -18.55 1.39
N PHE A 125 2.43 -18.19 0.39
CA PHE A 125 1.98 -18.03 -1.00
C PHE A 125 3.10 -18.33 -1.98
N LEU A 126 2.73 -18.60 -3.23
CA LEU A 126 3.67 -18.77 -4.32
C LEU A 126 3.90 -17.43 -5.03
N ASP A 127 5.10 -16.87 -4.87
CA ASP A 127 5.54 -15.70 -5.64
C ASP A 127 6.14 -16.15 -6.97
N MET A 128 5.79 -15.48 -8.07
CA MET A 128 6.23 -15.85 -9.42
C MET A 128 7.75 -15.73 -9.63
N ILE A 129 8.42 -14.91 -8.82
CA ILE A 129 9.88 -14.66 -8.93
C ILE A 129 10.62 -15.37 -7.81
N ARG A 130 10.08 -15.32 -6.58
CA ARG A 130 10.76 -15.79 -5.36
C ARG A 130 10.41 -17.22 -4.96
N GLY A 131 9.45 -17.84 -5.65
CA GLY A 131 8.95 -19.16 -5.28
C GLY A 131 8.06 -19.12 -4.03
N MET A 132 8.09 -20.18 -3.23
CA MET A 132 7.30 -20.27 -2.00
C MET A 132 7.82 -19.32 -0.92
N VAL A 133 6.98 -18.41 -0.46
CA VAL A 133 7.26 -17.46 0.63
C VAL A 133 6.32 -17.74 1.80
N SER A 134 6.86 -17.76 3.01
CA SER A 134 6.11 -18.00 4.25
C SER A 134 6.42 -16.95 5.30
N PHE A 135 5.39 -16.56 6.06
CA PHE A 135 5.50 -15.62 7.18
C PHE A 135 4.86 -16.21 8.42
N ASP A 136 5.52 -16.04 9.55
CA ASP A 136 4.93 -16.30 10.87
C ASP A 136 4.10 -15.08 11.29
N THR A 137 2.81 -15.29 11.58
CA THR A 137 1.89 -14.21 11.97
C THR A 137 2.28 -13.57 13.30
N SER A 138 3.05 -14.24 14.15
CA SER A 138 3.55 -13.67 15.41
C SER A 138 4.48 -12.47 15.22
N LEU A 139 5.02 -12.30 14.01
CA LEU A 139 5.90 -11.19 13.62
C LEU A 139 5.13 -10.06 12.88
N VAL A 140 3.83 -10.25 12.66
CA VAL A 140 2.99 -9.31 11.92
C VAL A 140 2.14 -8.51 12.89
N ASP A 141 2.16 -7.19 12.78
CA ASP A 141 1.34 -6.30 13.59
C ASP A 141 -0.08 -6.11 13.00
N ASP A 142 -1.02 -5.71 13.85
CA ASP A 142 -2.40 -5.40 13.47
C ASP A 142 -2.44 -4.05 12.75
N LYS A 143 -2.13 -4.05 11.47
CA LYS A 143 -2.09 -2.83 10.65
C LYS A 143 -3.44 -2.12 10.60
N VAL A 144 -3.40 -0.81 10.53
CA VAL A 144 -4.59 0.00 10.25
C VAL A 144 -5.07 -0.29 8.83
N LEU A 145 -6.35 -0.61 8.71
CA LEU A 145 -7.03 -0.82 7.42
C LEU A 145 -7.78 0.45 6.99
N LEU A 146 -8.51 1.08 7.93
CA LEU A 146 -9.25 2.31 7.70
C LEU A 146 -8.79 3.38 8.69
N LYS A 147 -8.47 4.56 8.19
CA LYS A 147 -8.05 5.72 8.99
C LYS A 147 -9.24 6.46 9.58
N ALA A 148 -9.01 7.33 10.56
CA ALA A 148 -10.05 8.12 11.22
C ALA A 148 -10.80 9.08 10.26
N ASP A 149 -10.18 9.50 9.16
CA ASP A 149 -10.82 10.28 8.09
C ASP A 149 -11.71 9.43 7.16
N GLY A 150 -11.80 8.12 7.42
CA GLY A 150 -12.54 7.15 6.62
C GLY A 150 -11.86 6.77 5.31
N MET A 151 -10.61 7.18 5.09
CA MET A 151 -9.81 6.71 3.97
C MET A 151 -9.09 5.40 4.31
N PRO A 152 -8.97 4.47 3.37
CA PRO A 152 -8.23 3.24 3.61
C PRO A 152 -6.74 3.52 3.71
N THR A 153 -6.03 2.63 4.38
CA THR A 153 -4.59 2.50 4.16
C THR A 153 -4.33 1.70 2.88
N TYR A 154 -3.07 1.66 2.45
CA TYR A 154 -2.62 0.86 1.31
C TYR A 154 -3.11 -0.60 1.39
N HIS A 155 -3.10 -1.20 2.58
CA HIS A 155 -3.43 -2.62 2.75
C HIS A 155 -4.86 -2.96 2.33
N LEU A 156 -5.85 -2.21 2.83
CA LEU A 156 -7.25 -2.44 2.45
C LEU A 156 -7.51 -1.98 1.01
N ALA A 157 -6.97 -0.81 0.63
CA ALA A 157 -7.20 -0.24 -0.67
C ALA A 157 -6.76 -1.17 -1.80
N VAL A 158 -5.53 -1.70 -1.73
CA VAL A 158 -5.00 -2.54 -2.80
C VAL A 158 -5.79 -3.84 -2.98
N VAL A 159 -6.20 -4.49 -1.87
CA VAL A 159 -6.98 -5.74 -1.95
C VAL A 159 -8.38 -5.48 -2.51
N ALA A 160 -9.05 -4.43 -2.04
CA ALA A 160 -10.37 -4.05 -2.52
C ALA A 160 -10.36 -3.63 -4.00
N ASP A 161 -9.35 -2.86 -4.41
CA ASP A 161 -9.20 -2.39 -5.78
C ASP A 161 -8.79 -3.52 -6.74
N ASP A 162 -7.83 -4.37 -6.34
CA ASP A 162 -7.42 -5.55 -7.11
C ASP A 162 -8.63 -6.48 -7.35
N LYS A 163 -9.48 -6.68 -6.33
CA LYS A 163 -10.71 -7.46 -6.47
C LYS A 163 -11.72 -6.79 -7.41
N ALA A 164 -12.00 -5.51 -7.20
CA ALA A 164 -12.99 -4.78 -7.99
C ALA A 164 -12.58 -4.60 -9.45
N MET A 165 -11.27 -4.58 -9.73
CA MET A 165 -10.70 -4.44 -11.07
C MET A 165 -10.32 -5.79 -11.69
N GLU A 166 -10.62 -6.91 -11.03
CA GLU A 166 -10.33 -8.27 -11.51
C GLU A 166 -8.85 -8.45 -11.90
N ILE A 167 -7.95 -7.89 -11.08
CA ILE A 167 -6.50 -7.98 -11.33
C ILE A 167 -6.02 -9.43 -11.25
N SER A 168 -5.49 -9.94 -12.34
CA SER A 168 -4.98 -11.31 -12.41
C SER A 168 -3.52 -11.47 -11.96
N HIS A 169 -2.71 -10.41 -12.10
CA HIS A 169 -1.29 -10.40 -11.74
C HIS A 169 -0.91 -9.08 -11.09
N ALA A 170 -0.30 -9.13 -9.91
CA ALA A 170 0.14 -7.96 -9.15
C ALA A 170 1.68 -7.94 -9.07
N PHE A 171 2.29 -6.95 -9.71
CA PHE A 171 3.75 -6.73 -9.68
C PHE A 171 4.10 -5.62 -8.69
N ARG A 172 5.06 -5.89 -7.80
CA ARG A 172 5.48 -4.96 -6.73
C ARG A 172 6.99 -5.02 -6.54
N GLY A 173 7.58 -3.96 -5.98
CA GLY A 173 8.94 -4.03 -5.47
C GLY A 173 9.00 -4.91 -4.21
N GLU A 174 10.14 -5.56 -3.99
CA GLU A 174 10.32 -6.47 -2.84
C GLU A 174 10.19 -5.79 -1.47
N GLU A 175 10.30 -4.46 -1.40
CA GLU A 175 10.02 -3.69 -0.18
C GLU A 175 8.59 -3.86 0.34
N TRP A 176 7.68 -4.32 -0.51
CA TRP A 176 6.28 -4.60 -0.15
C TRP A 176 6.04 -6.05 0.28
N LEU A 177 7.05 -6.92 0.15
CA LEU A 177 6.95 -8.32 0.55
C LEU A 177 6.51 -8.51 2.02
N PRO A 178 6.98 -7.71 3.00
CA PRO A 178 6.49 -7.78 4.38
C PRO A 178 5.00 -7.44 4.55
N SER A 179 4.35 -6.83 3.56
CA SER A 179 2.92 -6.56 3.57
C SER A 179 2.08 -7.72 3.04
N ALA A 180 2.70 -8.69 2.37
CA ALA A 180 2.00 -9.82 1.75
C ALA A 180 1.13 -10.62 2.73
N PRO A 181 1.56 -10.96 3.95
CA PRO A 181 0.70 -11.73 4.88
C PRO A 181 -0.60 -11.01 5.20
N ILE A 182 -0.58 -9.67 5.32
CA ILE A 182 -1.80 -8.87 5.57
C ILE A 182 -2.73 -8.95 4.36
N HIS A 183 -2.20 -8.84 3.15
CA HIS A 183 -3.01 -8.90 1.94
C HIS A 183 -3.63 -10.28 1.75
N ILE A 184 -2.87 -11.37 1.97
CA ILE A 184 -3.39 -12.74 1.89
C ILE A 184 -4.52 -12.94 2.90
N LEU A 185 -4.31 -12.51 4.16
CA LEU A 185 -5.35 -12.59 5.17
C LEU A 185 -6.60 -11.79 4.79
N LEU A 186 -6.46 -10.62 4.18
CA LEU A 186 -7.61 -9.84 3.71
C LEU A 186 -8.35 -10.54 2.59
N TRP A 187 -7.66 -11.14 1.60
CA TRP A 187 -8.29 -11.95 0.55
C TRP A 187 -9.08 -13.13 1.15
N LYS A 188 -8.50 -13.81 2.14
CA LYS A 188 -9.14 -14.92 2.87
C LYS A 188 -10.35 -14.44 3.67
N TYR A 189 -10.20 -13.42 4.49
CA TYR A 189 -11.23 -12.93 5.40
C TYR A 189 -12.43 -12.30 4.68
N LEU A 190 -12.23 -11.77 3.49
CA LEU A 190 -13.30 -11.29 2.63
C LEU A 190 -13.94 -12.37 1.75
N GLY A 191 -13.45 -13.63 1.84
CA GLY A 191 -13.98 -14.75 1.07
C GLY A 191 -13.61 -14.70 -0.42
N TRP A 192 -12.46 -14.11 -0.78
CA TRP A 192 -12.04 -13.88 -2.16
C TRP A 192 -10.82 -14.70 -2.59
N GLU A 193 -10.42 -15.72 -1.86
CA GLU A 193 -9.20 -16.50 -2.11
C GLU A 193 -9.10 -17.02 -3.55
N ASP A 194 -10.21 -17.51 -4.12
CA ASP A 194 -10.25 -18.07 -5.48
C ASP A 194 -9.96 -17.03 -6.58
N SER A 195 -10.08 -15.75 -6.27
CA SER A 195 -9.83 -14.63 -7.20
C SER A 195 -8.60 -13.81 -6.85
N MET A 196 -7.77 -14.29 -5.91
CA MET A 196 -6.54 -13.62 -5.53
C MET A 196 -5.56 -13.58 -6.72
N PRO A 197 -4.95 -12.42 -7.02
CA PRO A 197 -3.99 -12.30 -8.11
C PRO A 197 -2.74 -13.15 -7.86
N LYS A 198 -2.06 -13.55 -8.93
CA LYS A 198 -0.69 -14.05 -8.84
C LYS A 198 0.24 -12.89 -8.53
N TRP A 199 1.18 -13.07 -7.61
CA TRP A 199 2.07 -12.01 -7.17
C TRP A 199 3.50 -12.22 -7.65
N ALA A 200 4.16 -11.12 -7.96
CA ALA A 200 5.57 -11.07 -8.32
C ALA A 200 6.25 -9.91 -7.61
N HIS A 201 7.23 -10.21 -6.76
CA HIS A 201 8.01 -9.20 -6.05
C HIS A 201 9.36 -9.03 -6.72
N LEU A 202 9.50 -7.93 -7.47
CA LEU A 202 10.70 -7.55 -8.20
C LEU A 202 11.81 -7.10 -7.24
N PRO A 203 13.08 -7.39 -7.55
CA PRO A 203 14.21 -6.94 -6.74
C PRO A 203 14.30 -5.42 -6.70
N LEU A 204 14.92 -4.90 -5.63
CA LEU A 204 15.22 -3.47 -5.50
C LEU A 204 16.35 -3.07 -6.46
N ILE A 205 16.24 -1.86 -6.99
CA ILE A 205 17.40 -1.18 -7.59
C ILE A 205 18.27 -0.71 -6.42
N LEU A 206 19.45 -1.31 -6.32
CA LEU A 206 20.39 -1.01 -5.25
C LEU A 206 21.27 0.20 -5.61
N LYS A 207 21.80 0.84 -4.57
CA LYS A 207 22.86 1.84 -4.74
C LYS A 207 24.12 1.20 -5.34
N PRO A 208 24.97 1.98 -6.02
CA PRO A 208 26.21 1.45 -6.60
C PRO A 208 27.15 0.76 -5.62
N ASP A 209 27.10 1.13 -4.34
CA ASP A 209 27.85 0.50 -3.24
C ASP A 209 27.19 -0.76 -2.69
N GLY A 210 26.03 -1.17 -3.21
CA GLY A 210 25.24 -2.30 -2.77
C GLY A 210 24.48 -2.10 -1.45
N ASN A 211 24.60 -0.95 -0.80
CA ASN A 211 24.03 -0.68 0.51
C ASN A 211 22.64 0.00 0.43
N GLY A 212 21.61 -0.81 0.26
CA GLY A 212 20.21 -0.39 0.33
C GLY A 212 19.65 0.12 -0.99
N LYS A 213 18.35 0.46 -0.95
CA LYS A 213 17.56 0.91 -2.09
C LYS A 213 18.04 2.25 -2.64
N LEU A 214 18.17 2.33 -3.96
CA LEU A 214 18.41 3.59 -4.66
C LEU A 214 17.22 4.54 -4.45
N SER A 215 17.51 5.78 -4.07
CA SER A 215 16.51 6.82 -3.85
C SER A 215 16.66 7.98 -4.83
N LYS A 216 15.62 8.84 -4.91
CA LYS A 216 15.69 10.08 -5.71
C LYS A 216 16.89 10.96 -5.33
N ARG A 217 17.19 11.06 -4.03
CA ARG A 217 18.34 11.84 -3.51
C ARG A 217 19.70 11.26 -3.98
N ASP A 218 19.75 9.94 -4.17
CA ASP A 218 20.96 9.30 -4.71
C ASP A 218 21.14 9.64 -6.19
N GLY A 219 20.06 9.75 -6.98
CA GLY A 219 20.11 10.23 -8.37
C GLY A 219 20.70 11.62 -8.48
N ASP A 220 20.23 12.56 -7.68
CA ASP A 220 20.76 13.94 -7.64
C ASP A 220 22.25 13.95 -7.27
N ARG A 221 22.64 13.18 -6.23
CA ARG A 221 24.03 13.09 -5.76
C ARG A 221 24.97 12.42 -6.75
N LEU A 222 24.49 11.42 -7.49
CA LEU A 222 25.28 10.61 -8.40
C LEU A 222 25.22 11.11 -9.85
N GLY A 223 24.38 12.11 -10.13
CA GLY A 223 24.28 12.76 -11.43
C GLY A 223 23.56 11.96 -12.50
N PHE A 224 22.70 11.01 -12.14
CA PHE A 224 21.86 10.31 -13.13
C PHE A 224 20.36 10.58 -12.88
N PRO A 225 19.53 10.55 -13.94
CA PRO A 225 18.12 10.83 -13.83
C PRO A 225 17.37 9.69 -13.12
N VAL A 226 16.32 10.05 -12.38
CA VAL A 226 15.38 9.10 -11.73
C VAL A 226 13.97 9.22 -12.30
N TYR A 227 13.73 10.21 -13.14
CA TYR A 227 12.45 10.45 -13.79
C TYR A 227 12.52 10.06 -15.27
N ALA A 228 11.42 9.54 -15.80
CA ALA A 228 11.32 9.20 -17.23
C ALA A 228 11.40 10.46 -18.11
N MET A 229 10.75 11.53 -17.70
CA MET A 229 10.73 12.83 -18.35
C MET A 229 11.03 13.93 -17.33
N ASN A 230 11.29 15.15 -17.75
CA ASN A 230 11.47 16.28 -16.84
C ASN A 230 10.27 16.39 -15.87
N TRP A 231 10.59 16.55 -14.60
CA TRP A 231 9.60 16.83 -13.57
C TRP A 231 9.81 18.23 -13.02
N THR A 232 8.77 19.05 -13.07
CA THR A 232 8.75 20.37 -12.42
C THR A 232 8.00 20.25 -11.10
N ASP A 233 8.68 20.55 -9.99
CA ASP A 233 8.02 20.55 -8.67
C ASP A 233 7.00 21.71 -8.63
N PRO A 234 5.71 21.41 -8.39
CA PRO A 234 4.66 22.45 -8.42
C PRO A 234 4.75 23.45 -7.27
N LYS A 235 5.53 23.15 -6.22
CA LYS A 235 5.70 24.03 -5.05
C LYS A 235 6.90 24.95 -5.19
N THR A 236 8.01 24.44 -5.71
CA THR A 236 9.27 25.19 -5.81
C THR A 236 9.55 25.71 -7.20
N GLY A 237 8.97 25.11 -8.23
CA GLY A 237 9.28 25.38 -9.63
C GLY A 237 10.59 24.74 -10.10
N ASP A 238 11.28 23.99 -9.24
CA ASP A 238 12.53 23.31 -9.61
C ASP A 238 12.29 22.25 -10.66
N VAL A 239 13.18 22.18 -11.65
CA VAL A 239 13.11 21.18 -12.73
C VAL A 239 14.17 20.11 -12.49
N THR A 240 13.70 18.87 -12.30
CA THR A 240 14.56 17.68 -12.33
C THR A 240 14.55 17.08 -13.71
N LYS A 241 15.73 16.88 -14.31
CA LYS A 241 15.88 16.33 -15.65
C LYS A 241 15.48 14.86 -15.71
N GLY A 242 14.79 14.48 -16.80
CA GLY A 242 14.41 13.10 -17.08
C GLY A 242 15.29 12.46 -18.16
N PHE A 243 15.14 11.15 -18.31
CA PHE A 243 15.84 10.35 -19.33
C PHE A 243 15.56 10.84 -20.76
N LYS A 244 14.30 11.18 -21.04
CA LYS A 244 13.89 11.70 -22.37
C LYS A 244 14.69 12.94 -22.77
N GLU A 245 14.80 13.92 -21.90
CA GLU A 245 15.48 15.19 -22.19
C GLU A 245 17.01 15.06 -22.17
N LEU A 246 17.52 13.96 -21.65
CA LEU A 246 18.93 13.58 -21.80
C LEU A 246 19.22 12.83 -23.11
N GLY A 247 18.18 12.63 -23.93
CA GLY A 247 18.34 12.02 -25.28
C GLY A 247 18.16 10.50 -25.28
N PHE A 248 17.67 9.89 -24.22
CA PHE A 248 17.35 8.47 -24.24
C PHE A 248 16.09 8.20 -25.08
N MET A 249 16.20 7.21 -25.96
CA MET A 249 15.05 6.70 -26.70
C MET A 249 14.15 5.88 -25.80
N PRO A 250 12.82 5.89 -26.00
CA PRO A 250 11.89 5.14 -25.14
C PRO A 250 12.19 3.64 -25.10
N GLU A 251 12.59 3.03 -26.21
CA GLU A 251 12.96 1.61 -26.27
C GLU A 251 14.19 1.31 -25.42
N ALA A 252 15.20 2.18 -25.46
CA ALA A 252 16.40 2.05 -24.62
C ALA A 252 16.07 2.19 -23.13
N PHE A 253 15.17 3.12 -22.79
CA PHE A 253 14.70 3.33 -21.43
C PHE A 253 13.92 2.12 -20.91
N ILE A 254 12.99 1.55 -21.72
CA ILE A 254 12.25 0.34 -21.35
C ILE A 254 13.19 -0.85 -21.17
N ASN A 255 14.15 -1.04 -22.08
CA ASN A 255 15.17 -2.10 -21.95
C ASN A 255 16.02 -1.93 -20.70
N LEU A 256 16.43 -0.71 -20.37
CA LEU A 256 17.15 -0.43 -19.11
C LEU A 256 16.34 -0.90 -17.90
N LEU A 257 15.05 -0.54 -17.84
CA LEU A 257 14.16 -0.96 -16.76
C LEU A 257 13.97 -2.48 -16.71
N ALA A 258 13.81 -3.13 -17.87
CA ALA A 258 13.68 -4.58 -17.96
C ALA A 258 14.93 -5.30 -17.41
N MET A 259 16.12 -4.83 -17.77
CA MET A 259 17.39 -5.41 -17.30
C MET A 259 17.64 -5.21 -15.80
N LEU A 260 16.99 -4.25 -15.14
CA LEU A 260 17.07 -4.08 -13.68
C LEU A 260 16.31 -5.16 -12.92
N GLY A 261 15.33 -5.77 -13.54
CA GLY A 261 14.50 -6.82 -12.94
C GLY A 261 14.67 -8.21 -13.52
N TRP A 262 15.39 -8.32 -14.65
CA TRP A 262 15.56 -9.57 -15.39
C TRP A 262 17.01 -9.73 -15.87
N ASN A 263 17.67 -10.79 -15.43
CA ASN A 263 19.00 -11.24 -15.91
C ASN A 263 18.83 -12.44 -16.82
#